data_41720c16dd67c343796ca8794427be5b
#
_entry.id   41720c16dd67c343796ca8794427be5b
#
_cell.length_a   1.000
_cell.length_b   1.000
_cell.length_c   1.000
_cell.angle_alpha   90.00
_cell.angle_beta   90.00
_cell.angle_gamma   90.00
#
_symmetry.space_group_name_H-M   'P 1'
#
loop_
_entity.id
_entity.type
_entity.pdbx_description
1 polymer ?
#
loop_
_entity_poly.entity_id
_entity_poly.type
_entity_poly.pdbx_seq_one_letter_code
_entity_poly.pdbx_strand_id
1 'polypeptide(L)'
;MKNKFILPVLLFAGVLFGASSCSDMLTPDLERYAEKNGTDTIYSYLGILKSVQNIAERNVILGETRGDLVATTEYTSDSISHLFNFEDQLDGDYAILRAADYYNVINQCNFYLHNCDSGAVKDQYKYMQKEWAQVQAIRAWTYMQLVNNYGSVPFVTEPVESSTEGIELDKNAPRISKDNIATLLSEAGLYRAYEIQYLTSGTQGYPSYGSFGNGSVSIPARSCFLPVPLVMADLYLMQNE
;
A
#
# COMPACT_ATOMS: atom_id res chain seq x y z
N MET A 1 -9.71 -20.39 -70.48
CA MET A 1 -10.32 -20.76 -69.17
C MET A 1 -9.26 -21.03 -68.11
N LYS A 2 -8.27 -20.13 -67.88
CA LYS A 2 -7.18 -20.42 -66.89
C LYS A 2 -7.06 -19.39 -65.77
N ASN A 3 -7.87 -18.29 -65.75
CA ASN A 3 -7.66 -17.24 -64.76
C ASN A 3 -8.73 -17.13 -63.65
N LYS A 4 -9.69 -18.06 -63.58
CA LYS A 4 -10.78 -17.98 -62.58
C LYS A 4 -10.41 -18.51 -61.16
N PHE A 5 -9.29 -19.20 -61.03
CA PHE A 5 -8.82 -19.75 -59.78
C PHE A 5 -7.73 -18.92 -59.05
N ILE A 6 -7.10 -17.99 -59.78
CA ILE A 6 -5.99 -17.20 -59.20
C ILE A 6 -6.54 -16.10 -58.26
N LEU A 7 -7.68 -15.52 -58.58
CA LEU A 7 -8.27 -14.43 -57.79
C LEU A 7 -8.70 -14.83 -56.37
N PRO A 8 -9.40 -16.01 -56.15
CA PRO A 8 -9.75 -16.43 -54.82
C PRO A 8 -8.54 -16.92 -53.97
N VAL A 9 -7.49 -17.46 -54.61
CA VAL A 9 -6.24 -17.86 -53.94
C VAL A 9 -5.45 -16.67 -53.42
N LEU A 10 -5.38 -15.56 -54.22
CA LEU A 10 -4.76 -14.31 -53.81
C LEU A 10 -5.52 -13.62 -52.69
N LEU A 11 -6.86 -13.68 -52.70
CA LEU A 11 -7.70 -13.14 -51.62
C LEU A 11 -7.54 -13.95 -50.32
N PHE A 12 -7.40 -15.29 -50.40
CA PHE A 12 -7.21 -16.14 -49.24
C PHE A 12 -5.80 -15.99 -48.63
N ALA A 13 -4.77 -15.80 -49.46
CA ALA A 13 -3.40 -15.54 -49.02
C ALA A 13 -3.30 -14.15 -48.33
N GLY A 14 -4.02 -13.13 -48.80
CA GLY A 14 -4.06 -11.79 -48.20
C GLY A 14 -4.68 -11.78 -46.78
N VAL A 15 -5.67 -12.65 -46.51
CA VAL A 15 -6.31 -12.78 -45.19
C VAL A 15 -5.42 -13.51 -44.18
N LEU A 16 -4.58 -14.43 -44.62
CA LEU A 16 -3.64 -15.17 -43.76
C LEU A 16 -2.44 -14.34 -43.31
N PHE A 17 -2.02 -13.32 -44.07
CA PHE A 17 -0.94 -12.44 -43.70
C PHE A 17 -1.41 -11.22 -42.87
N GLY A 18 -2.71 -10.92 -42.84
CA GLY A 18 -3.29 -9.84 -42.05
C GLY A 18 -3.57 -10.17 -40.60
N ALA A 19 -3.54 -11.47 -40.21
CA ALA A 19 -3.94 -11.91 -38.86
C ALA A 19 -2.78 -12.00 -37.86
N SER A 20 -1.53 -11.80 -38.29
CA SER A 20 -0.36 -11.90 -37.40
C SER A 20 0.16 -10.55 -36.85
N SER A 21 -0.51 -9.43 -37.17
CA SER A 21 0.00 -8.10 -36.84
C SER A 21 -0.60 -7.45 -35.58
N CYS A 22 -1.49 -8.11 -34.86
CA CYS A 22 -2.20 -7.47 -33.74
C CYS A 22 -1.82 -7.98 -32.34
N SER A 23 -0.95 -8.97 -32.21
CA SER A 23 -0.55 -9.43 -30.87
C SER A 23 0.47 -8.53 -30.19
N ASP A 24 1.27 -7.82 -30.95
CA ASP A 24 2.34 -6.95 -30.42
C ASP A 24 1.84 -5.56 -30.01
N MET A 25 0.68 -5.16 -30.51
CA MET A 25 0.08 -3.85 -30.18
C MET A 25 -0.74 -3.85 -28.88
N LEU A 26 -1.06 -5.03 -28.34
CA LEU A 26 -1.87 -5.18 -27.12
C LEU A 26 -1.05 -5.59 -25.90
N THR A 27 0.21 -5.91 -26.07
CA THR A 27 1.14 -6.01 -24.94
C THR A 27 1.65 -4.58 -24.65
N PRO A 28 1.23 -3.96 -23.54
CA PRO A 28 1.87 -2.72 -23.11
C PRO A 28 3.35 -3.06 -22.92
N ASP A 29 4.21 -2.29 -23.59
CA ASP A 29 5.66 -2.37 -23.39
C ASP A 29 5.97 -1.93 -21.97
N LEU A 30 5.84 -2.84 -21.04
CA LEU A 30 6.10 -2.63 -19.60
C LEU A 30 7.56 -2.25 -19.35
N GLU A 31 8.47 -2.60 -20.27
CA GLU A 31 9.88 -2.16 -20.19
C GLU A 31 10.02 -0.64 -20.38
N ARG A 32 9.09 -0.01 -21.08
CA ARG A 32 9.09 1.45 -21.29
C ARG A 32 8.61 2.25 -20.08
N TYR A 33 7.87 1.61 -19.17
CA TYR A 33 7.34 2.21 -17.95
C TYR A 33 8.10 1.79 -16.69
N ALA A 34 8.99 0.82 -16.79
CA ALA A 34 9.74 0.26 -15.69
C ALA A 34 11.26 0.35 -15.90
N GLU A 35 11.77 1.46 -16.41
CA GLU A 35 13.17 1.75 -16.12
C GLU A 35 13.28 1.96 -14.61
N LYS A 36 14.00 1.05 -13.92
CA LYS A 36 14.35 1.15 -12.49
C LYS A 36 15.25 2.38 -12.23
N ASN A 37 14.76 3.54 -12.60
CA ASN A 37 15.41 4.80 -12.30
C ASN A 37 14.89 5.28 -10.95
N GLY A 38 15.73 5.89 -10.13
CA GLY A 38 15.33 6.41 -8.82
C GLY A 38 14.13 7.37 -8.83
N THR A 39 13.66 7.76 -10.03
CA THR A 39 12.44 8.54 -10.25
C THR A 39 11.17 7.69 -10.08
N ASP A 40 11.22 6.41 -10.46
CA ASP A 40 10.02 5.53 -10.42
C ASP A 40 9.64 5.14 -8.99
N THR A 41 10.61 5.05 -8.11
CA THR A 41 10.36 4.72 -6.70
C THR A 41 9.61 5.82 -5.97
N ILE A 42 9.87 7.09 -6.28
CA ILE A 42 9.14 8.21 -5.68
C ILE A 42 7.68 8.19 -6.08
N TYR A 43 7.35 7.83 -7.33
CA TYR A 43 5.95 7.70 -7.76
C TYR A 43 5.24 6.56 -7.07
N SER A 44 5.90 5.42 -6.86
CA SER A 44 5.37 4.31 -6.09
C SER A 44 5.13 4.71 -4.64
N TYR A 45 6.06 5.42 -4.03
CA TYR A 45 5.92 5.96 -2.68
C TYR A 45 4.76 6.97 -2.57
N LEU A 46 4.62 7.87 -3.53
CA LEU A 46 3.48 8.81 -3.59
C LEU A 46 2.14 8.08 -3.77
N GLY A 47 2.11 6.99 -4.54
CA GLY A 47 0.95 6.11 -4.65
C GLY A 47 0.54 5.51 -3.31
N ILE A 48 1.51 5.03 -2.52
CA ILE A 48 1.28 4.54 -1.16
C ILE A 48 0.71 5.66 -0.27
N LEU A 49 1.30 6.86 -0.28
CA LEU A 49 0.80 8.00 0.49
C LEU A 49 -0.63 8.38 0.10
N LYS A 50 -0.97 8.31 -1.20
CA LYS A 50 -2.34 8.54 -1.67
C LYS A 50 -3.32 7.50 -1.13
N SER A 51 -2.91 6.24 -1.04
CA SER A 51 -3.71 5.19 -0.42
C SER A 51 -3.89 5.40 1.07
N VAL A 52 -2.86 5.85 1.78
CA VAL A 52 -2.95 6.26 3.20
C VAL A 52 -3.93 7.41 3.37
N GLN A 53 -3.91 8.40 2.49
CA GLN A 53 -4.86 9.51 2.52
C GLN A 53 -6.32 9.02 2.48
N ASN A 54 -6.62 7.98 1.72
CA ASN A 54 -7.98 7.44 1.60
C ASN A 54 -8.51 6.82 2.91
N ILE A 55 -7.63 6.38 3.80
CA ILE A 55 -7.99 5.80 5.10
C ILE A 55 -7.82 6.78 6.27
N ALA A 56 -7.12 7.91 6.08
CA ALA A 56 -6.75 8.81 7.17
C ALA A 56 -7.98 9.41 7.87
N GLU A 57 -8.92 9.96 7.11
CA GLU A 57 -10.17 10.53 7.65
C GLU A 57 -10.97 9.47 8.42
N ARG A 58 -11.14 8.31 7.81
CA ARG A 58 -11.82 7.15 8.41
C ARG A 58 -11.17 6.74 9.72
N ASN A 59 -9.86 6.66 9.76
CA ASN A 59 -9.13 6.26 10.95
C ASN A 59 -9.34 7.23 12.11
N VAL A 60 -9.39 8.55 11.81
CA VAL A 60 -9.73 9.57 12.80
C VAL A 60 -11.17 9.39 13.30
N ILE A 61 -12.14 9.27 12.40
CA ILE A 61 -13.55 9.09 12.78
C ILE A 61 -13.75 7.83 13.63
N LEU A 62 -13.18 6.69 13.22
CA LEU A 62 -13.27 5.44 13.98
C LEU A 62 -12.63 5.53 15.37
N GLY A 63 -11.56 6.33 15.51
CA GLY A 63 -10.94 6.59 16.80
C GLY A 63 -11.82 7.48 17.68
N GLU A 64 -12.24 8.63 17.17
CA GLU A 64 -12.97 9.66 17.92
C GLU A 64 -14.39 9.21 18.30
N THR A 65 -15.08 8.43 17.47
CA THR A 65 -16.41 7.89 17.79
C THR A 65 -16.42 6.91 18.95
N ARG A 66 -15.27 6.33 19.29
CA ARG A 66 -15.09 5.45 20.46
C ARG A 66 -14.58 6.18 21.71
N GLY A 67 -14.23 7.44 21.54
CA GLY A 67 -13.84 8.33 22.64
C GLY A 67 -15.00 9.18 23.14
N ASP A 68 -14.71 10.13 24.00
CA ASP A 68 -15.65 11.04 24.64
C ASP A 68 -15.54 12.50 24.14
N LEU A 69 -14.72 12.74 23.09
CA LEU A 69 -14.46 14.07 22.56
C LEU A 69 -15.49 14.53 21.53
N VAL A 70 -16.29 13.62 20.99
CA VAL A 70 -17.32 13.90 19.99
C VAL A 70 -18.69 13.44 20.49
N ALA A 71 -19.74 14.04 19.94
CA ALA A 71 -21.12 13.64 20.20
C ALA A 71 -21.93 13.66 18.89
N THR A 72 -22.95 12.83 18.79
CA THR A 72 -23.86 12.83 17.66
C THR A 72 -24.80 14.03 17.72
N THR A 73 -25.24 14.50 16.55
CA THR A 73 -26.22 15.55 16.34
C THR A 73 -27.36 15.02 15.46
N GLU A 74 -28.42 15.80 15.29
CA GLU A 74 -29.53 15.47 14.37
C GLU A 74 -29.09 15.34 12.90
N TYR A 75 -27.90 15.82 12.54
CA TYR A 75 -27.31 15.71 11.19
C TYR A 75 -26.29 14.59 11.06
N THR A 76 -26.03 13.84 12.13
CA THR A 76 -25.08 12.73 12.09
C THR A 76 -25.70 11.57 11.27
N SER A 77 -24.93 10.99 10.34
CA SER A 77 -25.38 9.83 9.57
C SER A 77 -25.66 8.63 10.48
N ASP A 78 -26.60 7.78 10.07
CA ASP A 78 -26.98 6.59 10.85
C ASP A 78 -25.76 5.70 11.13
N SER A 79 -24.85 5.50 10.13
CA SER A 79 -23.64 4.70 10.29
C SER A 79 -22.71 5.20 11.40
N ILE A 80 -22.55 6.51 11.52
CA ILE A 80 -21.73 7.11 12.58
C ILE A 80 -22.47 7.07 13.92
N SER A 81 -23.79 7.29 13.91
CA SER A 81 -24.61 7.21 15.14
C SER A 81 -24.61 5.80 15.72
N HIS A 82 -24.70 4.77 14.88
CA HIS A 82 -24.62 3.36 15.31
C HIS A 82 -23.25 3.03 15.90
N LEU A 83 -22.15 3.50 15.27
CA LEU A 83 -20.80 3.36 15.80
C LEU A 83 -20.63 4.05 17.17
N PHE A 84 -21.13 5.27 17.29
CA PHE A 84 -21.04 6.07 18.53
C PHE A 84 -21.81 5.42 19.67
N ASN A 85 -22.96 4.82 19.37
CA ASN A 85 -23.83 4.15 20.35
C ASN A 85 -23.38 2.72 20.70
N PHE A 86 -22.29 2.21 20.09
CA PHE A 86 -21.80 0.83 20.27
C PHE A 86 -22.90 -0.22 19.97
N GLU A 87 -23.65 -0.02 18.91
CA GLU A 87 -24.71 -0.96 18.54
C GLU A 87 -24.12 -2.29 18.03
N ASP A 88 -24.69 -3.41 18.52
CA ASP A 88 -24.17 -4.77 18.27
C ASP A 88 -24.31 -5.26 16.82
N GLN A 89 -25.12 -4.58 16.01
CA GLN A 89 -25.37 -4.96 14.61
C GLN A 89 -24.89 -3.86 13.68
N LEU A 90 -23.58 -3.72 13.56
CA LEU A 90 -23.00 -2.94 12.49
C LEU A 90 -23.04 -3.76 11.21
N ASP A 91 -23.94 -3.38 10.29
CA ASP A 91 -23.97 -3.96 8.95
C ASP A 91 -22.64 -3.66 8.24
N GLY A 92 -21.96 -4.69 7.75
CA GLY A 92 -20.66 -4.56 7.09
C GLY A 92 -20.66 -3.68 5.82
N ASP A 93 -21.82 -3.25 5.36
CA ASP A 93 -21.98 -2.38 4.19
C ASP A 93 -21.60 -0.91 4.45
N TYR A 94 -21.34 -0.51 5.68
CA TYR A 94 -20.84 0.85 5.93
C TYR A 94 -19.44 1.07 5.36
N ALA A 95 -19.33 1.98 4.41
CA ALA A 95 -18.06 2.31 3.76
C ALA A 95 -16.94 2.64 4.76
N ILE A 96 -17.31 3.24 5.90
CA ILE A 96 -16.37 3.58 6.98
C ILE A 96 -15.78 2.35 7.66
N LEU A 97 -16.45 1.19 7.58
CA LEU A 97 -16.04 -0.07 8.22
C LEU A 97 -15.28 -1.01 7.28
N ARG A 98 -15.05 -0.65 6.02
CA ARG A 98 -14.39 -1.54 5.07
C ARG A 98 -12.90 -1.72 5.37
N ALA A 99 -12.51 -2.91 5.79
CA ALA A 99 -11.11 -3.27 6.00
C ALA A 99 -10.29 -3.32 4.68
N ALA A 100 -10.96 -3.52 3.54
CA ALA A 100 -10.32 -3.62 2.23
C ALA A 100 -9.46 -2.41 1.86
N ASP A 101 -9.83 -1.21 2.30
CA ASP A 101 -9.07 0.00 2.00
C ASP A 101 -7.71 0.04 2.74
N TYR A 102 -7.64 -0.54 3.93
CA TYR A 102 -6.38 -0.75 4.67
C TYR A 102 -5.51 -1.80 3.97
N TYR A 103 -6.11 -2.91 3.50
CA TYR A 103 -5.39 -3.92 2.74
C TYR A 103 -4.89 -3.41 1.39
N ASN A 104 -5.56 -2.43 0.78
CA ASN A 104 -5.03 -1.76 -0.40
C ASN A 104 -3.71 -1.02 -0.09
N VAL A 105 -3.61 -0.32 1.05
CA VAL A 105 -2.34 0.29 1.49
C VAL A 105 -1.27 -0.78 1.71
N ILE A 106 -1.61 -1.86 2.43
CA ILE A 106 -0.68 -2.96 2.71
C ILE A 106 -0.18 -3.59 1.41
N ASN A 107 -1.09 -3.85 0.47
CA ASN A 107 -0.72 -4.47 -0.81
C ASN A 107 0.21 -3.58 -1.65
N GLN A 108 -0.03 -2.27 -1.69
CA GLN A 108 0.90 -1.34 -2.34
C GLN A 108 2.26 -1.31 -1.66
N CYS A 109 2.30 -1.36 -0.32
CA CYS A 109 3.55 -1.51 0.41
C CYS A 109 4.26 -2.84 0.05
N ASN A 110 3.51 -3.95 -0.03
CA ASN A 110 4.08 -5.24 -0.40
C ASN A 110 4.65 -5.24 -1.82
N PHE A 111 3.92 -4.68 -2.81
CA PHE A 111 4.45 -4.50 -4.16
C PHE A 111 5.74 -3.67 -4.18
N TYR A 112 5.79 -2.57 -3.44
CA TYR A 112 7.00 -1.76 -3.33
C TYR A 112 8.15 -2.57 -2.72
N LEU A 113 7.91 -3.21 -1.58
CA LEU A 113 8.94 -3.94 -0.82
C LEU A 113 9.47 -5.17 -1.58
N HIS A 114 8.61 -5.84 -2.35
CA HIS A 114 8.98 -6.97 -3.19
C HIS A 114 9.91 -6.54 -4.35
N ASN A 115 9.63 -5.39 -4.96
CA ASN A 115 10.38 -4.90 -6.12
C ASN A 115 11.58 -4.01 -5.74
N CYS A 116 11.68 -3.57 -4.48
CA CYS A 116 12.72 -2.67 -4.02
C CYS A 116 13.95 -3.42 -3.51
N ASP A 117 15.09 -3.26 -4.16
CA ASP A 117 16.37 -3.69 -3.59
C ASP A 117 16.92 -2.67 -2.60
N SER A 118 16.63 -2.86 -1.31
CA SER A 118 17.13 -2.01 -0.23
C SER A 118 18.67 -2.06 -0.08
N GLY A 119 19.32 -3.00 -0.75
CA GLY A 119 20.78 -3.14 -0.80
C GLY A 119 21.43 -2.44 -1.99
N ALA A 120 20.63 -1.98 -2.99
CA ALA A 120 21.14 -1.34 -4.19
C ALA A 120 22.03 -0.13 -3.88
N VAL A 121 23.22 -0.09 -4.47
CA VAL A 121 24.24 0.95 -4.23
C VAL A 121 24.38 1.82 -5.47
N LYS A 122 24.31 3.14 -5.28
CA LYS A 122 24.61 4.15 -6.28
C LYS A 122 25.58 5.17 -5.63
N ASP A 123 26.66 5.49 -6.29
CA ASP A 123 27.66 6.45 -5.79
C ASP A 123 28.13 6.14 -4.34
N GLN A 124 28.33 4.86 -4.03
CA GLN A 124 28.73 4.32 -2.72
C GLN A 124 27.62 4.40 -1.64
N TYR A 125 26.40 4.85 -1.96
CA TYR A 125 25.30 4.96 -1.02
C TYR A 125 24.19 3.96 -1.36
N LYS A 126 23.58 3.36 -0.32
CA LYS A 126 22.36 2.56 -0.44
C LYS A 126 21.16 3.51 -0.58
N TYR A 127 20.91 3.98 -1.78
CA TYR A 127 19.96 5.08 -2.03
C TYR A 127 18.49 4.73 -1.75
N MET A 128 18.11 3.43 -1.88
CA MET A 128 16.74 2.95 -1.65
C MET A 128 16.43 2.65 -0.17
N GLN A 129 17.46 2.52 0.65
CA GLN A 129 17.34 2.00 2.01
C GLN A 129 16.39 2.82 2.90
N LYS A 130 16.45 4.14 2.80
CA LYS A 130 15.64 5.03 3.63
C LYS A 130 14.18 5.04 3.23
N GLU A 131 13.90 4.97 1.92
CA GLU A 131 12.54 4.87 1.39
C GLU A 131 11.92 3.52 1.75
N TRP A 132 12.69 2.44 1.61
CA TRP A 132 12.30 1.11 2.05
C TRP A 132 11.89 1.10 3.53
N ALA A 133 12.66 1.76 4.39
CA ALA A 133 12.34 1.86 5.82
C ALA A 133 11.03 2.62 6.08
N GLN A 134 10.75 3.67 5.29
CA GLN A 134 9.48 4.38 5.38
C GLN A 134 8.29 3.53 4.95
N VAL A 135 8.43 2.74 3.88
CA VAL A 135 7.35 1.85 3.42
C VAL A 135 7.09 0.75 4.46
N GLN A 136 8.12 0.22 5.11
CA GLN A 136 7.95 -0.71 6.25
C GLN A 136 7.19 -0.07 7.41
N ALA A 137 7.51 1.19 7.74
CA ALA A 137 6.80 1.91 8.80
C ALA A 137 5.32 2.15 8.45
N ILE A 138 5.00 2.53 7.21
CA ILE A 138 3.63 2.70 6.75
C ILE A 138 2.86 1.38 6.82
N ARG A 139 3.46 0.27 6.36
CA ARG A 139 2.84 -1.05 6.43
C ARG A 139 2.56 -1.45 7.88
N ALA A 140 3.53 -1.27 8.76
CA ALA A 140 3.38 -1.57 10.17
C ALA A 140 2.28 -0.72 10.83
N TRP A 141 2.29 0.59 10.63
CA TRP A 141 1.25 1.49 11.11
C TRP A 141 -0.14 1.08 10.61
N THR A 142 -0.26 0.71 9.34
CA THR A 142 -1.54 0.26 8.77
C THR A 142 -2.06 -1.01 9.43
N TYR A 143 -1.19 -1.99 9.73
CA TYR A 143 -1.56 -3.17 10.51
C TYR A 143 -1.97 -2.84 11.94
N MET A 144 -1.29 -1.89 12.59
CA MET A 144 -1.70 -1.41 13.91
C MET A 144 -3.12 -0.85 13.90
N GLN A 145 -3.45 -0.04 12.87
CA GLN A 145 -4.81 0.49 12.71
C GLN A 145 -5.83 -0.63 12.46
N LEU A 146 -5.50 -1.60 11.62
CA LEU A 146 -6.36 -2.77 11.38
C LEU A 146 -6.61 -3.55 12.66
N VAL A 147 -5.57 -3.88 13.42
CA VAL A 147 -5.71 -4.65 14.66
C VAL A 147 -6.48 -3.88 15.72
N ASN A 148 -6.29 -2.56 15.82
CA ASN A 148 -7.06 -1.71 16.73
C ASN A 148 -8.55 -1.66 16.38
N ASN A 149 -8.87 -1.63 15.08
CA ASN A 149 -10.25 -1.49 14.63
C ASN A 149 -11.00 -2.81 14.49
N TYR A 150 -10.30 -3.90 14.10
CA TYR A 150 -10.94 -5.17 13.70
C TYR A 150 -10.45 -6.38 14.52
N GLY A 151 -9.52 -6.19 15.44
CA GLY A 151 -8.95 -7.27 16.21
C GLY A 151 -8.01 -8.15 15.40
N SER A 152 -8.22 -9.47 15.41
CA SER A 152 -7.37 -10.40 14.67
C SER A 152 -7.68 -10.40 13.19
N VAL A 153 -6.67 -10.12 12.36
CA VAL A 153 -6.80 -9.96 10.89
C VAL A 153 -5.77 -10.80 10.14
N PRO A 154 -5.98 -11.12 8.85
CA PRO A 154 -4.98 -11.80 8.02
C PRO A 154 -3.66 -11.03 7.94
N PHE A 155 -2.54 -11.71 8.07
CA PHE A 155 -1.20 -11.14 7.95
C PHE A 155 -0.58 -11.53 6.60
N VAL A 156 -0.45 -10.57 5.70
CA VAL A 156 0.02 -10.75 4.32
C VAL A 156 1.21 -9.84 4.08
N THR A 157 2.35 -10.41 3.71
CA THR A 157 3.60 -9.68 3.45
C THR A 157 4.04 -9.71 1.99
N GLU A 158 3.41 -10.57 1.18
CA GLU A 158 3.65 -10.68 -0.25
C GLU A 158 2.59 -9.91 -1.06
N PRO A 159 2.93 -9.45 -2.27
CA PRO A 159 1.95 -8.83 -3.17
C PRO A 159 0.80 -9.77 -3.51
N VAL A 160 -0.42 -9.25 -3.51
CA VAL A 160 -1.63 -9.94 -3.94
C VAL A 160 -2.02 -9.42 -5.32
N GLU A 161 -1.98 -10.29 -6.34
CA GLU A 161 -2.17 -9.89 -7.74
C GLU A 161 -3.60 -10.12 -8.25
N SER A 162 -4.37 -10.96 -7.56
CA SER A 162 -5.73 -11.30 -7.98
C SER A 162 -6.73 -11.39 -6.84
N SER A 163 -8.01 -11.17 -7.15
CA SER A 163 -9.09 -11.32 -6.18
C SER A 163 -9.21 -12.77 -5.66
N THR A 164 -8.91 -13.76 -6.49
CA THR A 164 -8.94 -15.17 -6.09
C THR A 164 -7.89 -15.46 -5.04
N GLU A 165 -6.67 -14.96 -5.24
CA GLU A 165 -5.58 -15.06 -4.26
C GLU A 165 -5.93 -14.36 -2.96
N GLY A 166 -6.54 -13.17 -3.03
CA GLY A 166 -7.00 -12.44 -1.84
C GLY A 166 -8.03 -13.23 -1.02
N ILE A 167 -8.97 -13.93 -1.66
CA ILE A 167 -9.95 -14.79 -0.98
C ILE A 167 -9.27 -15.99 -0.31
N GLU A 168 -8.29 -16.58 -0.96
CA GLU A 168 -7.50 -17.69 -0.40
C GLU A 168 -6.69 -17.25 0.82
N LEU A 169 -6.06 -16.09 0.75
CA LEU A 169 -5.28 -15.51 1.84
C LEU A 169 -6.15 -15.14 3.04
N ASP A 170 -7.34 -14.61 2.83
CA ASP A 170 -8.29 -14.32 3.93
C ASP A 170 -8.61 -15.56 4.77
N LYS A 171 -8.67 -16.74 4.12
CA LYS A 171 -8.96 -18.02 4.80
C LYS A 171 -7.73 -18.67 5.43
N ASN A 172 -6.57 -18.57 4.79
CA ASN A 172 -5.41 -19.42 5.07
C ASN A 172 -4.19 -18.66 5.60
N ALA A 173 -4.14 -17.31 5.48
CA ALA A 173 -3.03 -16.53 5.99
C ALA A 173 -2.93 -16.60 7.53
N PRO A 174 -1.71 -16.56 8.08
CA PRO A 174 -1.53 -16.40 9.50
C PRO A 174 -2.25 -15.15 10.00
N ARG A 175 -2.69 -15.15 11.26
CA ARG A 175 -3.42 -14.02 11.83
C ARG A 175 -2.48 -13.16 12.66
N ILE A 176 -2.61 -11.83 12.48
CA ILE A 176 -1.97 -10.82 13.31
C ILE A 176 -3.01 -10.25 14.30
N SER A 177 -2.63 -10.11 15.54
CA SER A 177 -3.47 -9.62 16.64
C SER A 177 -2.62 -8.83 17.63
N LYS A 178 -3.21 -8.23 18.67
CA LYS A 178 -2.46 -7.55 19.74
C LYS A 178 -1.39 -8.45 20.35
N ASP A 179 -1.65 -9.75 20.51
CA ASP A 179 -0.74 -10.68 21.20
C ASP A 179 0.58 -10.92 20.45
N ASN A 180 0.58 -10.80 19.11
CA ASN A 180 1.73 -11.17 18.28
C ASN A 180 2.22 -10.06 17.34
N ILE A 181 1.57 -8.90 17.34
CA ILE A 181 1.80 -7.84 16.36
C ILE A 181 3.26 -7.34 16.36
N ALA A 182 3.87 -7.15 17.54
CA ALA A 182 5.23 -6.65 17.61
C ALA A 182 6.24 -7.67 17.05
N THR A 183 6.04 -8.95 17.32
CA THR A 183 6.90 -10.03 16.81
C THR A 183 6.78 -10.11 15.28
N LEU A 184 5.56 -10.25 14.75
CA LEU A 184 5.33 -10.43 13.32
C LEU A 184 5.79 -9.24 12.50
N LEU A 185 5.51 -8.01 12.94
CA LEU A 185 5.96 -6.81 12.21
C LEU A 185 7.46 -6.60 12.31
N SER A 186 8.09 -6.91 13.44
CA SER A 186 9.54 -6.83 13.58
C SER A 186 10.25 -7.81 12.65
N GLU A 187 9.81 -9.07 12.59
CA GLU A 187 10.32 -10.10 11.69
C GLU A 187 10.08 -9.77 10.22
N ALA A 188 8.94 -9.15 9.90
CA ALA A 188 8.60 -8.71 8.54
C ALA A 188 9.41 -7.50 8.05
N GLY A 189 10.33 -6.97 8.86
CA GLY A 189 11.29 -5.94 8.43
C GLY A 189 11.21 -4.62 9.18
N LEU A 190 10.27 -4.42 10.12
CA LEU A 190 10.17 -3.16 10.87
C LEU A 190 11.39 -2.93 11.76
N TYR A 191 11.95 -3.98 12.37
CA TYR A 191 13.17 -3.85 13.16
C TYR A 191 14.36 -3.37 12.31
N ARG A 192 14.52 -3.93 11.11
CA ARG A 192 15.54 -3.45 10.16
C ARG A 192 15.29 -2.01 9.73
N ALA A 193 14.03 -1.61 9.54
CA ALA A 193 13.69 -0.22 9.24
C ALA A 193 14.08 0.74 10.38
N TYR A 194 13.90 0.29 11.62
CA TYR A 194 14.36 1.02 12.80
C TYR A 194 15.88 1.19 12.81
N GLU A 195 16.63 0.12 12.57
CA GLU A 195 18.10 0.19 12.49
C GLU A 195 18.56 1.18 11.41
N ILE A 196 17.93 1.13 10.23
CA ILE A 196 18.24 2.06 9.14
C ILE A 196 18.01 3.51 9.55
N GLN A 197 16.88 3.80 10.16
CA GLN A 197 16.52 5.18 10.50
C GLN A 197 17.28 5.70 11.73
N TYR A 198 17.51 4.87 12.72
CA TYR A 198 18.12 5.26 13.98
C TYR A 198 19.64 5.15 14.00
N LEU A 199 20.19 4.02 13.49
CA LEU A 199 21.61 3.74 13.60
C LEU A 199 22.45 4.29 12.46
N THR A 200 21.87 4.46 11.27
CA THR A 200 22.65 4.80 10.06
C THR A 200 22.94 6.30 9.92
N SER A 201 22.30 7.16 10.72
CA SER A 201 22.53 8.58 10.51
C SER A 201 22.19 9.42 11.72
N GLY A 202 23.18 10.01 12.31
CA GLY A 202 23.04 11.04 13.33
C GLY A 202 22.13 12.23 12.99
N THR A 203 21.59 12.35 11.78
CA THR A 203 20.71 13.46 11.39
C THR A 203 19.71 13.19 10.29
N GLN A 204 19.79 12.09 9.51
CA GLN A 204 18.98 11.99 8.29
C GLN A 204 18.56 10.55 7.91
N GLY A 205 17.87 9.87 8.81
CA GLY A 205 17.24 8.58 8.52
C GLY A 205 16.06 8.66 7.53
N TYR A 206 15.74 9.82 6.98
CA TYR A 206 14.66 10.04 6.02
C TYR A 206 15.19 10.18 4.59
N PRO A 207 14.36 9.83 3.59
CA PRO A 207 14.66 10.12 2.19
C PRO A 207 14.84 11.63 1.95
N SER A 208 15.67 11.99 0.97
CA SER A 208 16.00 13.39 0.66
C SER A 208 15.28 13.84 -0.61
N TYR A 209 13.95 13.99 -0.55
CA TYR A 209 13.14 14.41 -1.72
C TYR A 209 12.92 15.92 -1.83
N GLY A 210 13.34 16.70 -0.85
CA GLY A 210 13.09 18.13 -0.83
C GLY A 210 11.65 18.46 -0.46
N SER A 211 10.80 18.76 -1.44
CA SER A 211 9.38 19.12 -1.23
C SER A 211 8.49 18.50 -2.27
N PHE A 212 7.26 18.20 -1.88
CA PHE A 212 6.18 17.80 -2.76
C PHE A 212 5.25 18.98 -3.03
N GLY A 213 4.76 19.10 -4.24
CA GLY A 213 3.86 20.17 -4.64
C GLY A 213 4.40 21.00 -5.81
N ASN A 214 3.57 21.92 -6.27
CA ASN A 214 3.88 22.79 -7.39
C ASN A 214 3.45 24.23 -7.07
N GLY A 215 4.32 25.20 -7.39
CA GLY A 215 4.03 26.61 -7.25
C GLY A 215 3.84 27.07 -5.80
N SER A 216 2.70 27.70 -5.51
CA SER A 216 2.40 28.34 -4.22
C SER A 216 2.14 27.38 -3.07
N VAL A 217 1.90 26.12 -3.35
CA VAL A 217 1.66 25.07 -2.33
C VAL A 217 2.77 24.05 -2.43
N SER A 218 3.71 24.12 -1.50
CA SER A 218 4.81 23.18 -1.38
C SER A 218 4.83 22.61 0.02
N ILE A 219 4.75 21.27 0.13
CA ILE A 219 4.83 20.57 1.40
C ILE A 219 6.23 19.97 1.50
N PRO A 220 7.01 20.27 2.53
CA PRO A 220 8.28 19.62 2.74
C PRO A 220 8.08 18.10 2.78
N ALA A 221 8.82 17.35 1.97
CA ALA A 221 8.69 15.88 1.92
C ALA A 221 8.85 15.24 3.31
N ARG A 222 9.64 15.87 4.17
CA ARG A 222 9.83 15.44 5.57
C ARG A 222 8.52 15.34 6.36
N SER A 223 7.52 16.16 6.03
CA SER A 223 6.22 16.14 6.70
C SER A 223 5.37 14.90 6.33
N CYS A 224 5.79 14.17 5.31
CA CYS A 224 5.10 12.96 4.83
C CYS A 224 5.80 11.67 5.31
N PHE A 225 6.78 11.76 6.21
CA PHE A 225 7.52 10.61 6.69
C PHE A 225 7.09 10.22 8.10
N LEU A 226 7.03 8.89 8.33
CA LEU A 226 6.77 8.34 9.65
C LEU A 226 8.11 8.14 10.41
N PRO A 227 8.22 8.63 11.64
CA PRO A 227 9.38 8.30 12.48
C PRO A 227 9.29 6.84 12.94
N VAL A 228 10.06 5.96 12.34
CA VAL A 228 10.07 4.51 12.64
C VAL A 228 10.22 4.22 14.14
N PRO A 229 11.09 4.94 14.88
CA PRO A 229 11.19 4.73 16.34
C PRO A 229 9.88 4.98 17.10
N LEU A 230 9.08 5.96 16.66
CA LEU A 230 7.76 6.22 17.29
C LEU A 230 6.77 5.13 16.91
N VAL A 231 6.74 4.67 15.66
CA VAL A 231 5.90 3.55 15.24
C VAL A 231 6.22 2.29 16.06
N MET A 232 7.50 2.03 16.32
CA MET A 232 7.89 0.91 17.18
C MET A 232 7.48 1.12 18.63
N ALA A 233 7.62 2.33 19.17
CA ALA A 233 7.19 2.63 20.54
C ALA A 233 5.70 2.41 20.72
N ASP A 234 4.88 2.94 19.80
CA ASP A 234 3.43 2.74 19.80
C ASP A 234 3.06 1.25 19.66
N LEU A 235 3.79 0.52 18.82
CA LEU A 235 3.60 -0.92 18.64
C LEU A 235 3.82 -1.72 19.93
N TYR A 236 4.88 -1.40 20.67
CA TYR A 236 5.16 -2.07 21.95
C TYR A 236 4.18 -1.66 23.05
N LEU A 237 3.70 -0.42 23.05
CA LEU A 237 2.64 0.00 23.94
C LEU A 237 1.35 -0.77 23.66
N MET A 238 0.94 -0.82 22.37
CA MET A 238 -0.26 -1.54 21.94
C MET A 238 -0.24 -3.03 22.33
N GLN A 239 0.90 -3.68 22.29
CA GLN A 239 1.02 -5.11 22.66
C GLN A 239 0.92 -5.33 24.17
N ASN A 240 1.25 -4.33 24.99
CA ASN A 240 1.28 -4.45 26.44
C ASN A 240 0.04 -3.88 27.14
N GLU A 241 -0.92 -3.36 26.38
CA GLU A 241 -2.24 -2.96 26.85
C GLU A 241 -3.21 -4.17 26.91
#